data_71cc935ed505bf564aa8d7e4caa8cfe4
#
_entry.id   71cc935ed505bf564aa8d7e4caa8cfe4
#
_cell.length_a   1.000
_cell.length_b   1.000
_cell.length_c   1.000
_cell.angle_alpha   90.00
_cell.angle_beta   90.00
_cell.angle_gamma   90.00
#
_symmetry.space_group_name_H-M   'P 1'
#
loop_
_entity.id
_entity.type
_entity.pdbx_description
1 polymer ?
#
loop_
_entity_poly.entity_id
_entity_poly.type
_entity_poly.pdbx_seq_one_letter_code
_entity_poly.pdbx_strand_id
1 'polypeptide(L)'
;PLDRLDDPALYPPLDAAAQVRYASLLRAVNRALAEADVSARAQIRQFQPADLSAVVLSGQRLVAFDQMEQMLEKSLLANELAELAGEVRDRLRRQPLDLLLNAAHPLVQRLGELADPDDSRYRPVLTGLYYGALLNARHRLTPAAAQRFHADLQALLTAHLDLQTRRGAYSR
;
A
#
# COMPACT_ATOMS: atom_id res chain seq x y z
N PRO A 1 -6.39 21.41 -3.95
CA PRO A 1 -5.23 20.99 -4.72
C PRO A 1 -4.68 19.66 -4.26
N LEU A 2 -5.54 18.59 -4.22
CA LEU A 2 -5.11 17.19 -3.99
C LEU A 2 -4.50 16.58 -5.27
N ASP A 3 -4.70 17.24 -6.41
CA ASP A 3 -4.22 16.84 -7.74
C ASP A 3 -2.70 16.84 -7.89
N ARG A 4 -1.96 17.34 -6.90
CA ARG A 4 -0.49 17.39 -6.92
C ARG A 4 0.18 16.19 -6.25
N LEU A 5 -0.53 15.38 -5.47
CA LEU A 5 0.10 14.24 -4.77
C LEU A 5 0.55 13.13 -5.73
N ASP A 6 0.01 13.10 -6.94
CA ASP A 6 0.40 12.14 -7.99
C ASP A 6 1.57 12.63 -8.87
N ASP A 7 2.20 13.79 -8.54
CA ASP A 7 3.35 14.28 -9.29
C ASP A 7 4.62 13.51 -8.87
N PRO A 8 5.21 12.72 -9.78
CA PRO A 8 6.46 11.99 -9.50
C PRO A 8 7.63 12.89 -9.06
N ALA A 9 7.59 14.19 -9.42
CA ALA A 9 8.62 15.15 -9.03
C ALA A 9 8.65 15.41 -7.52
N LEU A 10 7.54 15.17 -6.81
CA LEU A 10 7.46 15.28 -5.35
C LEU A 10 8.18 14.12 -4.63
N TYR A 11 8.51 13.05 -5.35
CA TYR A 11 9.07 11.81 -4.82
C TYR A 11 10.40 11.47 -5.52
N PRO A 12 11.45 12.25 -5.31
CA PRO A 12 12.71 12.01 -5.98
C PRO A 12 13.27 10.61 -5.65
N PRO A 13 13.92 9.94 -6.61
CA PRO A 13 14.56 8.66 -6.36
C PRO A 13 15.69 8.83 -5.35
N LEU A 14 15.93 7.80 -4.55
CA LEU A 14 17.11 7.72 -3.69
C LEU A 14 18.37 7.50 -4.53
N ASP A 15 19.52 7.82 -3.96
CA ASP A 15 20.81 7.47 -4.53
C ASP A 15 21.01 5.94 -4.64
N ALA A 16 22.01 5.51 -5.41
CA ALA A 16 22.25 4.10 -5.67
C ALA A 16 22.57 3.31 -4.38
N ALA A 17 23.30 3.89 -3.44
CA ALA A 17 23.66 3.23 -2.18
C ALA A 17 22.41 2.99 -1.30
N ALA A 18 21.54 3.98 -1.19
CA ALA A 18 20.28 3.84 -0.48
C ALA A 18 19.33 2.85 -1.17
N GLN A 19 19.29 2.80 -2.50
CA GLN A 19 18.49 1.81 -3.23
C GLN A 19 18.97 0.38 -2.92
N VAL A 20 20.27 0.13 -2.88
CA VAL A 20 20.85 -1.17 -2.50
C VAL A 20 20.45 -1.56 -1.08
N ARG A 21 20.51 -0.62 -0.13
CA ARG A 21 20.12 -0.85 1.26
C ARG A 21 18.69 -1.38 1.39
N TYR A 22 17.75 -0.87 0.59
CA TYR A 22 16.34 -1.23 0.65
C TYR A 22 15.93 -2.34 -0.34
N ALA A 23 16.86 -2.91 -1.10
CA ALA A 23 16.54 -3.88 -2.15
C ALA A 23 15.87 -5.14 -1.59
N SER A 24 16.31 -5.64 -0.43
CA SER A 24 15.69 -6.81 0.23
C SER A 24 14.27 -6.49 0.71
N LEU A 25 14.06 -5.33 1.33
CA LEU A 25 12.74 -4.88 1.76
C LEU A 25 11.78 -4.76 0.56
N LEU A 26 12.21 -4.16 -0.54
CA LEU A 26 11.35 -4.01 -1.73
C LEU A 26 10.94 -5.36 -2.31
N ARG A 27 11.85 -6.35 -2.32
CA ARG A 27 11.51 -7.72 -2.74
C ARG A 27 10.49 -8.36 -1.82
N ALA A 28 10.67 -8.23 -0.50
CA ALA A 28 9.74 -8.76 0.50
C ALA A 28 8.35 -8.12 0.40
N VAL A 29 8.28 -6.78 0.24
CA VAL A 29 7.00 -6.08 0.04
C VAL A 29 6.31 -6.54 -1.24
N ASN A 30 7.02 -6.57 -2.37
CA ASN A 30 6.42 -7.02 -3.64
C ASN A 30 5.93 -8.47 -3.57
N ARG A 31 6.66 -9.36 -2.87
CA ARG A 31 6.21 -10.73 -2.63
C ARG A 31 4.96 -10.78 -1.77
N ALA A 32 4.94 -10.07 -0.64
CA ALA A 32 3.77 -10.01 0.24
C ALA A 32 2.52 -9.48 -0.47
N LEU A 33 2.67 -8.47 -1.34
CA LEU A 33 1.59 -7.94 -2.17
C LEU A 33 1.11 -8.98 -3.20
N ALA A 34 2.01 -9.68 -3.87
CA ALA A 34 1.65 -10.72 -4.83
C ALA A 34 0.90 -11.88 -4.17
N GLU A 35 1.35 -12.34 -3.00
CA GLU A 35 0.67 -13.38 -2.20
C GLU A 35 -0.70 -12.94 -1.67
N ALA A 36 -0.89 -11.64 -1.47
CA ALA A 36 -2.18 -11.04 -1.13
C ALA A 36 -3.08 -10.78 -2.34
N ASP A 37 -2.66 -11.20 -3.55
CA ASP A 37 -3.36 -10.92 -4.82
C ASP A 37 -3.57 -9.42 -5.06
N VAL A 38 -2.55 -8.63 -4.72
CA VAL A 38 -2.54 -7.17 -4.88
C VAL A 38 -1.70 -6.80 -6.09
N SER A 39 -2.33 -6.15 -7.08
CA SER A 39 -1.62 -5.59 -8.24
C SER A 39 -1.01 -4.23 -7.89
N ALA A 40 0.13 -4.25 -7.18
CA ALA A 40 0.89 -3.05 -6.87
C ALA A 40 2.39 -3.33 -6.93
N ARG A 41 3.18 -2.29 -7.20
CA ARG A 41 4.64 -2.34 -7.26
C ARG A 41 5.23 -1.38 -6.24
N ALA A 42 6.02 -1.91 -5.31
CA ALA A 42 6.69 -1.10 -4.31
C ALA A 42 7.96 -0.45 -4.87
N GLN A 43 8.16 0.81 -4.53
CA GLN A 43 9.37 1.59 -4.79
C GLN A 43 9.74 2.31 -3.50
N ILE A 44 11.03 2.64 -3.34
CA ILE A 44 11.50 3.43 -2.20
C ILE A 44 11.77 4.87 -2.67
N ARG A 45 11.30 5.84 -1.88
CA ARG A 45 11.47 7.28 -2.11
C ARG A 45 11.71 7.97 -0.78
N GLN A 46 12.18 9.21 -0.82
CA GLN A 46 12.22 10.05 0.37
C GLN A 46 11.33 11.26 0.15
N PHE A 47 10.34 11.45 1.02
CA PHE A 47 9.38 12.54 0.89
C PHE A 47 8.87 13.02 2.26
N GLN A 48 8.22 14.18 2.24
CA GLN A 48 7.57 14.78 3.39
C GLN A 48 6.03 14.65 3.28
N PRO A 49 5.33 14.50 4.41
CA PRO A 49 5.86 14.50 5.77
C PRO A 49 6.50 13.14 6.16
N ALA A 50 7.49 13.19 7.06
CA ALA A 50 8.26 12.01 7.44
C ALA A 50 7.47 10.97 8.25
N ASP A 51 6.34 11.35 8.85
CA ASP A 51 5.42 10.48 9.57
C ASP A 51 4.51 9.64 8.64
N LEU A 52 4.51 9.94 7.35
CA LEU A 52 3.80 9.15 6.35
C LEU A 52 4.70 8.02 5.84
N SER A 53 4.34 6.77 6.19
CA SER A 53 5.17 5.59 5.88
C SER A 53 5.15 5.19 4.41
N ALA A 54 4.00 5.39 3.75
CA ALA A 54 3.81 5.03 2.36
C ALA A 54 2.71 5.86 1.71
N VAL A 55 2.78 6.02 0.38
CA VAL A 55 1.71 6.58 -0.45
C VAL A 55 1.47 5.65 -1.65
N VAL A 56 0.24 5.61 -2.12
CA VAL A 56 -0.12 4.97 -3.38
C VAL A 56 -0.30 6.06 -4.42
N LEU A 57 0.47 5.96 -5.49
CA LEU A 57 0.23 6.77 -6.68
C LEU A 57 -0.75 6.02 -7.56
N SER A 58 -1.93 6.58 -7.70
CA SER A 58 -2.99 6.01 -8.54
C SER A 58 -2.94 6.54 -9.97
N GLY A 59 -2.16 7.58 -10.20
CA GLY A 59 -2.28 8.43 -11.35
C GLY A 59 -3.68 9.07 -11.41
N GLN A 60 -3.95 9.94 -12.35
CA GLN A 60 -5.30 10.50 -12.59
C GLN A 60 -6.36 9.42 -12.88
N ARG A 61 -5.96 8.15 -12.98
CA ARG A 61 -6.78 7.01 -13.40
C ARG A 61 -7.84 6.58 -12.41
N LEU A 62 -7.51 6.56 -11.10
CA LEU A 62 -8.51 6.16 -10.09
C LEU A 62 -9.52 7.28 -9.84
N VAL A 63 -9.09 8.53 -9.91
CA VAL A 63 -10.01 9.67 -9.80
C VAL A 63 -10.95 9.71 -11.01
N ALA A 64 -10.43 9.50 -12.22
CA ALA A 64 -11.25 9.40 -13.44
C ALA A 64 -12.20 8.20 -13.39
N PHE A 65 -11.77 7.10 -12.77
CA PHE A 65 -12.58 5.90 -12.59
C PHE A 65 -13.74 6.13 -11.60
N ASP A 66 -13.47 6.69 -10.41
CA ASP A 66 -14.52 7.01 -9.43
C ASP A 66 -15.53 8.02 -10.00
N GLN A 67 -15.06 9.00 -10.78
CA GLN A 67 -15.92 9.95 -11.46
C GLN A 67 -16.77 9.28 -12.55
N MET A 68 -16.19 8.36 -13.32
CA MET A 68 -16.90 7.61 -14.35
C MET A 68 -17.95 6.66 -13.71
N GLU A 69 -17.63 5.99 -12.62
CA GLU A 69 -18.56 5.15 -11.88
C GLU A 69 -19.76 5.96 -11.34
N GLN A 70 -19.50 7.15 -10.78
CA GLN A 70 -20.55 8.06 -10.32
C GLN A 70 -21.40 8.62 -11.47
N MET A 71 -20.82 8.85 -12.65
CA MET A 71 -21.57 9.26 -13.84
C MET A 71 -22.45 8.13 -14.38
N LEU A 72 -21.94 6.90 -14.39
CA LEU A 72 -22.70 5.71 -14.82
C LEU A 72 -23.86 5.41 -13.88
N GLU A 73 -23.67 5.51 -12.56
CA GLU A 73 -24.73 5.35 -11.56
C GLU A 73 -25.88 6.38 -11.74
N LYS A 74 -25.56 7.57 -12.26
CA LYS A 74 -26.51 8.66 -12.49
C LYS A 74 -27.12 8.68 -13.89
N SER A 75 -26.62 7.85 -14.81
CA SER A 75 -27.03 7.85 -16.22
C SER A 75 -28.14 6.85 -16.47
N LEU A 76 -29.20 7.31 -17.14
CA LEU A 76 -30.30 6.47 -17.67
C LEU A 76 -29.84 5.55 -18.82
N LEU A 77 -28.65 5.74 -19.36
CA LEU A 77 -28.03 4.93 -20.43
C LEU A 77 -27.07 3.87 -19.88
N ALA A 78 -27.18 3.52 -18.59
CA ALA A 78 -26.26 2.65 -17.88
C ALA A 78 -26.06 1.27 -18.55
N ASN A 79 -27.05 0.73 -19.23
CA ASN A 79 -26.98 -0.62 -19.79
C ASN A 79 -26.09 -0.73 -21.05
N GLU A 80 -26.11 0.26 -21.92
CA GLU A 80 -25.30 0.24 -23.15
C GLU A 80 -23.84 0.64 -22.92
N LEU A 81 -23.59 1.49 -21.91
CA LEU A 81 -22.25 1.92 -21.52
C LEU A 81 -21.60 1.00 -20.48
N ALA A 82 -22.37 0.13 -19.84
CA ALA A 82 -21.88 -0.76 -18.78
C ALA A 82 -20.84 -1.78 -19.28
N GLU A 83 -20.99 -2.29 -20.51
CA GLU A 83 -20.02 -3.24 -21.09
C GLU A 83 -18.69 -2.54 -21.39
N LEU A 84 -18.73 -1.37 -22.06
CA LEU A 84 -17.54 -0.58 -22.36
C LEU A 84 -16.85 -0.09 -21.08
N ALA A 85 -17.62 0.34 -20.08
CA ALA A 85 -17.10 0.72 -18.78
C ALA A 85 -16.50 -0.48 -18.05
N GLY A 86 -17.06 -1.68 -18.21
CA GLY A 86 -16.53 -2.94 -17.69
C GLY A 86 -15.13 -3.24 -18.24
N GLU A 87 -14.95 -3.17 -19.56
CA GLU A 87 -13.67 -3.41 -20.21
C GLU A 87 -12.59 -2.39 -19.79
N VAL A 88 -12.95 -1.11 -19.75
CA VAL A 88 -12.05 -0.05 -19.28
C VAL A 88 -11.69 -0.25 -17.81
N ARG A 89 -12.67 -0.62 -16.98
CA ARG A 89 -12.50 -0.96 -15.57
C ARG A 89 -11.49 -2.09 -15.39
N ASP A 90 -11.67 -3.18 -16.11
CA ASP A 90 -10.80 -4.35 -16.00
C ASP A 90 -9.38 -4.05 -16.50
N ARG A 91 -9.25 -3.22 -17.53
CA ARG A 91 -7.95 -2.77 -18.02
C ARG A 91 -7.22 -1.89 -17.00
N LEU A 92 -7.93 -0.97 -16.32
CA LEU A 92 -7.38 -0.09 -15.29
C LEU A 92 -7.00 -0.88 -14.03
N ARG A 93 -7.82 -1.86 -13.63
CA ARG A 93 -7.53 -2.74 -12.49
C ARG A 93 -6.32 -3.65 -12.70
N ARG A 94 -6.01 -4.01 -13.95
CA ARG A 94 -4.84 -4.86 -14.28
C ARG A 94 -3.52 -4.10 -14.25
N GLN A 95 -3.53 -2.77 -14.26
CA GLN A 95 -2.30 -2.00 -14.16
C GLN A 95 -1.89 -1.89 -12.69
N PRO A 96 -0.64 -2.27 -12.36
CA PRO A 96 -0.18 -2.19 -10.97
C PRO A 96 -0.17 -0.74 -10.49
N LEU A 97 -0.57 -0.53 -9.25
CA LEU A 97 -0.42 0.73 -8.55
C LEU A 97 1.04 0.89 -8.11
N ASP A 98 1.55 2.11 -8.13
CA ASP A 98 2.84 2.40 -7.54
C ASP A 98 2.70 2.67 -6.03
N LEU A 99 3.28 1.79 -5.21
CA LEU A 99 3.38 1.97 -3.77
C LEU A 99 4.75 2.58 -3.45
N LEU A 100 4.77 3.85 -3.04
CA LEU A 100 6.00 4.52 -2.63
C LEU A 100 6.19 4.40 -1.12
N LEU A 101 7.25 3.74 -0.69
CA LEU A 101 7.67 3.65 0.71
C LEU A 101 8.58 4.84 1.05
N ASN A 102 8.33 5.48 2.20
CA ASN A 102 9.09 6.64 2.62
C ASN A 102 10.35 6.25 3.42
N ALA A 103 11.51 6.40 2.82
CA ALA A 103 12.79 6.12 3.50
C ALA A 103 13.06 7.03 4.72
N ALA A 104 12.37 8.15 4.86
CA ALA A 104 12.46 9.01 6.05
C ALA A 104 11.63 8.49 7.23
N HIS A 105 10.68 7.58 6.99
CA HIS A 105 9.79 7.08 8.05
C HIS A 105 10.50 6.03 8.92
N PRO A 106 10.43 6.13 10.28
CA PRO A 106 11.14 5.23 11.19
C PRO A 106 10.79 3.73 11.00
N LEU A 107 9.52 3.41 10.71
CA LEU A 107 9.11 2.03 10.45
C LEU A 107 9.81 1.48 9.18
N VAL A 108 9.86 2.26 8.10
CA VAL A 108 10.49 1.84 6.84
C VAL A 108 12.00 1.66 7.02
N GLN A 109 12.65 2.55 7.81
CA GLN A 109 14.06 2.41 8.16
C GLN A 109 14.33 1.11 8.91
N ARG A 110 13.55 0.82 9.96
CA ARG A 110 13.67 -0.42 10.73
C ARG A 110 13.45 -1.68 9.89
N LEU A 111 12.46 -1.65 9.00
CA LEU A 111 12.21 -2.75 8.07
C LEU A 111 13.38 -2.95 7.09
N GLY A 112 14.03 -1.86 6.65
CA GLY A 112 15.21 -1.91 5.80
C GLY A 112 16.47 -2.45 6.50
N GLU A 113 16.49 -2.47 7.84
CA GLU A 113 17.59 -2.98 8.68
C GLU A 113 17.39 -4.46 9.07
N LEU A 114 16.25 -5.06 8.74
CA LEU A 114 16.02 -6.48 9.04
C LEU A 114 16.96 -7.36 8.22
N ALA A 115 17.54 -8.35 8.89
CA ALA A 115 18.40 -9.35 8.25
C ALA A 115 17.62 -10.20 7.23
N ASP A 116 16.37 -10.52 7.56
CA ASP A 116 15.44 -11.26 6.69
C ASP A 116 14.06 -10.60 6.72
N PRO A 117 13.81 -9.61 5.86
CA PRO A 117 12.50 -8.97 5.76
C PRO A 117 11.43 -9.88 5.13
N ASP A 118 11.82 -11.00 4.53
CA ASP A 118 10.93 -12.00 3.90
C ASP A 118 10.33 -12.99 4.92
N ASP A 119 10.75 -12.95 6.20
CA ASP A 119 10.16 -13.75 7.25
C ASP A 119 8.64 -13.48 7.34
N SER A 120 7.88 -14.56 7.31
CA SER A 120 6.40 -14.53 7.31
C SER A 120 5.80 -13.72 8.47
N ARG A 121 6.54 -13.57 9.57
CA ARG A 121 6.14 -12.73 10.71
C ARG A 121 5.97 -11.25 10.37
N TYR A 122 6.70 -10.76 9.36
CA TYR A 122 6.62 -9.37 8.92
C TYR A 122 5.57 -9.14 7.84
N ARG A 123 5.02 -10.20 7.26
CA ARG A 123 4.00 -10.09 6.20
C ARG A 123 2.83 -9.16 6.56
N PRO A 124 2.21 -9.25 7.76
CA PRO A 124 1.13 -8.32 8.12
C PRO A 124 1.56 -6.85 8.18
N VAL A 125 2.83 -6.58 8.50
CA VAL A 125 3.38 -5.21 8.47
C VAL A 125 3.55 -4.74 7.03
N LEU A 126 4.09 -5.61 6.15
CA LEU A 126 4.38 -5.28 4.76
C LEU A 126 3.10 -5.01 3.96
N THR A 127 2.07 -5.86 4.11
CA THR A 127 0.75 -5.62 3.51
C THR A 127 0.04 -4.42 4.14
N GLY A 128 0.22 -4.22 5.44
CA GLY A 128 -0.31 -3.07 6.20
C GLY A 128 0.17 -1.72 5.66
N LEU A 129 1.41 -1.62 5.16
CA LEU A 129 1.91 -0.40 4.51
C LEU A 129 1.05 -0.03 3.28
N TYR A 130 0.69 -1.01 2.47
CA TYR A 130 -0.14 -0.80 1.30
C TYR A 130 -1.59 -0.42 1.67
N TYR A 131 -2.22 -1.17 2.57
CA TYR A 131 -3.59 -0.87 2.99
C TYR A 131 -3.70 0.48 3.70
N GLY A 132 -2.72 0.82 4.53
CA GLY A 132 -2.62 2.13 5.17
C GLY A 132 -2.51 3.26 4.15
N ALA A 133 -1.68 3.07 3.10
CA ALA A 133 -1.53 4.05 2.04
C ALA A 133 -2.82 4.22 1.22
N LEU A 134 -3.56 3.13 0.92
CA LEU A 134 -4.86 3.20 0.26
C LEU A 134 -5.89 3.98 1.10
N LEU A 135 -5.98 3.68 2.40
CA LEU A 135 -6.90 4.36 3.30
C LEU A 135 -6.58 5.86 3.43
N ASN A 136 -5.29 6.21 3.51
CA ASN A 136 -4.85 7.61 3.53
C ASN A 136 -5.20 8.34 2.23
N ALA A 137 -5.15 7.64 1.10
CA ALA A 137 -5.58 8.15 -0.20
C ALA A 137 -7.11 8.13 -0.38
N ARG A 138 -7.88 7.76 0.65
CA ARG A 138 -9.34 7.62 0.67
C ARG A 138 -9.88 6.62 -0.36
N HIS A 139 -9.07 5.64 -0.76
CA HIS A 139 -9.54 4.55 -1.60
C HIS A 139 -10.35 3.55 -0.78
N ARG A 140 -11.45 3.08 -1.37
CA ARG A 140 -12.26 2.02 -0.77
C ARG A 140 -11.56 0.68 -0.92
N LEU A 141 -11.47 -0.06 0.17
CA LEU A 141 -11.04 -1.45 0.11
C LEU A 141 -12.20 -2.32 -0.38
N THR A 142 -11.89 -3.29 -1.22
CA THR A 142 -12.86 -4.34 -1.53
C THR A 142 -13.17 -5.15 -0.26
N PRO A 143 -14.34 -5.82 -0.15
CA PRO A 143 -14.65 -6.65 1.01
C PRO A 143 -13.57 -7.68 1.35
N ALA A 144 -13.00 -8.34 0.34
CA ALA A 144 -11.90 -9.29 0.51
C ALA A 144 -10.61 -8.63 1.03
N ALA A 145 -10.25 -7.45 0.50
CA ALA A 145 -9.10 -6.67 0.97
C ALA A 145 -9.30 -6.18 2.41
N ALA A 146 -10.51 -5.74 2.76
CA ALA A 146 -10.85 -5.33 4.12
C ALA A 146 -10.74 -6.50 5.10
N GLN A 147 -11.23 -7.68 4.75
CA GLN A 147 -11.10 -8.88 5.58
C GLN A 147 -9.64 -9.26 5.82
N ARG A 148 -8.80 -9.26 4.77
CA ARG A 148 -7.35 -9.52 4.91
C ARG A 148 -6.68 -8.49 5.81
N PHE A 149 -6.95 -7.20 5.58
CA PHE A 149 -6.41 -6.13 6.41
C PHE A 149 -6.78 -6.27 7.88
N HIS A 150 -8.04 -6.64 8.18
CA HIS A 150 -8.47 -6.90 9.55
C HIS A 150 -7.75 -8.10 10.17
N ALA A 151 -7.60 -9.19 9.42
CA ALA A 151 -6.87 -10.37 9.89
C ALA A 151 -5.40 -10.05 10.20
N ASP A 152 -4.73 -9.33 9.31
CA ASP A 152 -3.34 -8.87 9.49
C ASP A 152 -3.20 -7.95 10.71
N LEU A 153 -4.12 -7.00 10.88
CA LEU A 153 -4.15 -6.11 12.03
C LEU A 153 -4.35 -6.87 13.35
N GLN A 154 -5.29 -7.83 13.38
CA GLN A 154 -5.51 -8.67 14.56
C GLN A 154 -4.27 -9.50 14.90
N ALA A 155 -3.59 -10.07 13.90
CA ALA A 155 -2.35 -10.81 14.12
C ALA A 155 -1.24 -9.92 14.75
N LEU A 156 -1.08 -8.70 14.25
CA LEU A 156 -0.13 -7.73 14.81
C LEU A 156 -0.45 -7.33 16.25
N LEU A 157 -1.74 -7.06 16.54
CA LEU A 157 -2.17 -6.69 17.89
C LEU A 157 -1.97 -7.85 18.88
N THR A 158 -2.29 -9.08 18.47
CA THR A 158 -2.08 -10.28 19.29
C THR A 158 -0.58 -10.48 19.57
N ALA A 159 0.26 -10.42 18.53
CA ALA A 159 1.71 -10.55 18.69
C ALA A 159 2.29 -9.46 19.62
N HIS A 160 1.78 -8.22 19.53
CA HIS A 160 2.19 -7.13 20.41
C HIS A 160 1.82 -7.41 21.88
N LEU A 161 0.59 -7.86 22.15
CA LEU A 161 0.13 -8.20 23.49
C LEU A 161 0.96 -9.34 24.10
N ASP A 162 1.25 -10.38 23.32
CA ASP A 162 2.09 -11.51 23.75
C ASP A 162 3.50 -11.07 24.15
N LEU A 163 4.09 -10.15 23.39
CA LEU A 163 5.40 -9.56 23.71
C LEU A 163 5.36 -8.77 25.01
N GLN A 164 4.33 -7.98 25.26
CA GLN A 164 4.18 -7.22 26.49
C GLN A 164 3.99 -8.14 27.71
N THR A 165 3.18 -9.18 27.58
CA THR A 165 2.93 -10.18 28.63
C THR A 165 4.22 -10.89 29.04
N ARG A 166 5.04 -11.30 28.04
CA ARG A 166 6.36 -11.93 28.29
C ARG A 166 7.31 -10.99 29.01
N ARG A 167 7.39 -9.72 28.61
CA ARG A 167 8.24 -8.71 29.27
C ARG A 167 7.83 -8.46 30.72
N GLY A 168 6.54 -8.40 31.02
CA GLY A 168 6.04 -8.24 32.38
C GLY A 168 6.31 -9.43 33.31
N ALA A 169 6.44 -10.65 32.74
CA ALA A 169 6.77 -11.84 33.49
C ALA A 169 8.25 -11.92 33.92
N TYR A 170 9.17 -11.27 33.19
CA TYR A 170 10.60 -11.22 33.51
C TYR A 170 10.99 -10.03 34.42
N SER A 171 10.05 -9.13 34.72
CA SER A 171 10.28 -7.94 35.58
C SER A 171 9.83 -8.15 37.03
N ARG A 172 9.45 -9.35 37.41
CA ARG A 172 9.11 -9.75 38.79
C ARG A 172 10.11 -10.77 39.28
#